data_623c7dcfb335043dc41a523cf0eb2d71
#
_entry.id   623c7dcfb335043dc41a523cf0eb2d71
#
_cell.length_a   1.000
_cell.length_b   1.000
_cell.length_c   1.000
_cell.angle_alpha   90.00
_cell.angle_beta   90.00
_cell.angle_gamma   90.00
#
_symmetry.space_group_name_H-M   'P 1'
#
loop_
_entity.id
_entity.type
_entity.pdbx_description
1 polymer ?
#
loop_
_entity_poly.entity_id
_entity_poly.type
_entity_poly.pdbx_seq_one_letter_code
_entity_poly.pdbx_strand_id
1 'polypeptide(L)'
;LALTKVTSGMITPDPTNASNLSSGDVPLAQLGNAPSTDTTTIEDDIALLGFKVAANGSFGKYNLVDQTEDAFMDATGIDASASTNETRNAANYYSGNTTTTPTASGGTVTTVGDYTIHSFLSGTSSYINDTAQDIDVLVVAGGGGAGAGQGGGGGGGGMRTFSAIAAPSGTHSVTVGAAGGKGTNATPSTDGGDSVLAVTGGSTYTSNGGGFGGSYNTYAGPNSGNSGGSGGGGGSGHVSPGAGGAGNTPSTSPSQGASGAGVTYSEMGGGGGGGGASGVAGATNPAHGGDGTQNDFRTGSDVYYSGGGSGRGASARSGGAGGGGGTTQNGTTNSGGGGGGGTHDHDAGAGGSGIVVLKRITTFGSVQNLTLVSNATTAEATATKGDIVMTYTNAAGTATLNTDLTAEFSANNGTDWTSMTLVVQGNTGSASPHFIVAAHNVTAGTSGTAMRYRIKTLNQTVSKETRIQAVSLGWS
;
A
#
# COMPACT_ATOMS: atom_id res chain seq x y z
N LEU A 1 -35.97 -85.18 -23.03
CA LEU A 1 -35.95 -84.47 -21.69
C LEU A 1 -37.01 -83.42 -21.72
N ALA A 2 -38.13 -83.65 -21.01
CA ALA A 2 -39.18 -82.66 -20.86
C ALA A 2 -38.68 -81.54 -19.95
N LEU A 3 -38.62 -80.32 -20.43
CA LEU A 3 -38.38 -79.19 -19.62
C LEU A 3 -39.58 -79.02 -18.67
N THR A 4 -39.38 -79.28 -17.40
CA THR A 4 -40.38 -79.05 -16.36
C THR A 4 -40.60 -77.56 -16.28
N LYS A 5 -41.82 -77.10 -16.54
CA LYS A 5 -42.24 -75.70 -16.42
C LYS A 5 -42.05 -75.31 -14.97
N VAL A 6 -41.08 -74.41 -14.69
CA VAL A 6 -40.92 -73.84 -13.36
C VAL A 6 -42.12 -72.94 -13.09
N THR A 7 -42.97 -73.36 -12.14
CA THR A 7 -44.11 -72.53 -11.72
C THR A 7 -43.63 -71.38 -10.88
N SER A 8 -44.26 -70.21 -10.98
CA SER A 8 -43.91 -68.92 -10.36
C SER A 8 -43.76 -68.93 -8.84
N GLY A 9 -44.03 -70.04 -8.18
CA GLY A 9 -43.83 -70.21 -6.72
C GLY A 9 -42.50 -70.90 -6.36
N MET A 10 -41.63 -71.27 -7.34
CA MET A 10 -40.37 -71.94 -7.08
C MET A 10 -39.11 -71.06 -7.22
N ILE A 11 -39.28 -69.83 -7.69
CA ILE A 11 -38.17 -68.89 -7.77
C ILE A 11 -38.51 -67.78 -6.77
N THR A 12 -37.74 -67.70 -5.71
CA THR A 12 -37.72 -66.48 -4.93
C THR A 12 -37.05 -65.42 -5.87
N PRO A 13 -37.74 -64.34 -6.28
CA PRO A 13 -37.09 -63.33 -7.10
C PRO A 13 -35.92 -62.78 -6.32
N ASP A 14 -34.73 -62.91 -6.86
CA ASP A 14 -33.59 -62.14 -6.32
C ASP A 14 -33.86 -60.68 -6.59
N PRO A 15 -34.14 -59.87 -5.58
CA PRO A 15 -34.47 -58.45 -5.74
C PRO A 15 -33.31 -57.66 -6.26
N THR A 16 -32.11 -58.22 -6.37
CA THR A 16 -30.90 -57.55 -6.89
C THR A 16 -30.64 -57.84 -8.38
N ASN A 17 -31.42 -58.74 -9.02
CA ASN A 17 -31.24 -59.11 -10.39
C ASN A 17 -32.42 -58.63 -11.28
N ALA A 18 -32.24 -57.47 -11.95
CA ALA A 18 -33.22 -56.87 -12.82
C ALA A 18 -33.66 -57.77 -14.03
N SER A 19 -32.86 -58.77 -14.45
CA SER A 19 -33.23 -59.73 -15.52
C SER A 19 -34.35 -60.69 -15.15
N ASN A 20 -34.76 -60.76 -13.91
CA ASN A 20 -35.85 -61.61 -13.40
C ASN A 20 -37.21 -60.90 -13.39
N LEU A 21 -37.31 -59.66 -13.83
CA LEU A 21 -38.52 -58.89 -13.86
C LEU A 21 -39.31 -59.08 -15.17
N SER A 22 -40.56 -59.53 -15.05
CA SER A 22 -41.40 -59.92 -16.20
C SER A 22 -42.26 -58.81 -16.80
N SER A 23 -42.13 -57.56 -16.35
CA SER A 23 -42.79 -56.38 -16.89
C SER A 23 -41.98 -55.12 -16.62
N GLY A 24 -41.92 -54.23 -17.60
CA GLY A 24 -40.93 -53.21 -17.86
C GLY A 24 -40.66 -52.11 -16.86
N ASP A 25 -41.29 -52.05 -15.71
CA ASP A 25 -41.00 -50.98 -14.70
C ASP A 25 -40.44 -51.59 -13.41
N VAL A 26 -39.14 -51.35 -13.19
CA VAL A 26 -38.52 -51.62 -11.90
C VAL A 26 -38.81 -50.48 -10.96
N PRO A 27 -39.54 -50.66 -9.87
CA PRO A 27 -39.73 -49.59 -8.89
C PRO A 27 -38.37 -49.04 -8.42
N LEU A 28 -38.18 -47.74 -8.45
CA LEU A 28 -36.94 -47.06 -8.09
C LEU A 28 -36.40 -47.49 -6.72
N ALA A 29 -37.28 -47.84 -5.81
CA ALA A 29 -36.93 -48.39 -4.46
C ALA A 29 -36.23 -49.75 -4.48
N GLN A 30 -36.31 -50.50 -5.60
CA GLN A 30 -35.65 -51.81 -5.77
C GLN A 30 -34.35 -51.74 -6.56
N LEU A 31 -34.01 -50.58 -7.07
CA LEU A 31 -32.73 -50.28 -7.73
C LEU A 31 -31.69 -49.81 -6.70
N GLY A 32 -31.55 -50.51 -5.60
CA GLY A 32 -30.70 -50.09 -4.47
C GLY A 32 -29.22 -49.79 -4.79
N ASN A 33 -28.79 -50.02 -6.02
CA ASN A 33 -27.50 -49.62 -6.61
C ASN A 33 -27.67 -48.89 -7.95
N ALA A 34 -28.90 -48.49 -8.33
CA ALA A 34 -29.01 -47.53 -9.42
C ALA A 34 -28.26 -46.26 -8.92
N PRO A 35 -27.33 -45.71 -9.74
CA PRO A 35 -26.82 -44.39 -9.45
C PRO A 35 -28.06 -43.50 -9.25
N SER A 36 -28.20 -42.90 -8.07
CA SER A 36 -29.10 -41.75 -7.96
C SER A 36 -28.78 -40.90 -9.20
N THR A 37 -29.78 -40.50 -9.96
CA THR A 37 -29.57 -39.53 -11.04
C THR A 37 -29.13 -38.27 -10.33
N ASP A 38 -27.86 -38.23 -9.96
CA ASP A 38 -27.23 -37.01 -9.52
C ASP A 38 -27.04 -36.17 -10.77
N THR A 39 -28.00 -35.33 -11.04
CA THR A 39 -27.98 -34.42 -12.21
C THR A 39 -27.10 -33.21 -11.96
N THR A 40 -26.57 -33.02 -10.75
CA THR A 40 -25.83 -31.80 -10.35
C THR A 40 -24.65 -31.51 -11.28
N THR A 41 -23.86 -32.53 -11.65
CA THR A 41 -22.75 -32.37 -12.61
C THR A 41 -23.25 -31.96 -14.00
N ILE A 42 -24.40 -32.49 -14.43
CA ILE A 42 -25.00 -32.13 -15.72
C ILE A 42 -25.53 -30.69 -15.68
N GLU A 43 -26.11 -30.28 -14.58
CA GLU A 43 -26.61 -28.92 -14.37
C GLU A 43 -25.46 -27.92 -14.35
N ASP A 44 -24.33 -28.24 -13.70
CA ASP A 44 -23.10 -27.45 -13.76
C ASP A 44 -22.56 -27.32 -15.18
N ASP A 45 -22.48 -28.40 -15.94
CA ASP A 45 -21.99 -28.43 -17.31
C ASP A 45 -22.90 -27.61 -18.25
N ILE A 46 -24.21 -27.69 -18.09
CA ILE A 46 -25.19 -26.89 -18.85
C ILE A 46 -25.00 -25.41 -18.55
N ALA A 47 -24.87 -24.99 -17.29
CA ALA A 47 -24.64 -23.61 -16.89
C ALA A 47 -23.31 -23.08 -17.47
N LEU A 48 -22.23 -23.85 -17.38
CA LEU A 48 -20.93 -23.46 -17.94
C LEU A 48 -20.94 -23.35 -19.45
N LEU A 49 -21.69 -24.24 -20.15
CA LEU A 49 -21.90 -24.14 -21.59
C LEU A 49 -22.67 -22.88 -21.93
N GLY A 50 -23.71 -22.57 -21.17
CA GLY A 50 -24.52 -21.36 -21.31
C GLY A 50 -23.69 -20.10 -21.15
N PHE A 51 -22.83 -20.00 -20.13
CA PHE A 51 -21.89 -18.88 -19.97
C PHE A 51 -20.99 -18.70 -21.18
N LYS A 52 -20.50 -19.80 -21.75
CA LYS A 52 -19.64 -19.78 -22.93
C LYS A 52 -20.40 -19.31 -24.19
N VAL A 53 -21.65 -19.72 -24.35
CA VAL A 53 -22.54 -19.27 -25.42
C VAL A 53 -22.83 -17.79 -25.29
N ALA A 54 -23.17 -17.32 -24.08
CA ALA A 54 -23.42 -15.91 -23.80
C ALA A 54 -22.18 -15.05 -24.09
N ALA A 55 -21.01 -15.47 -23.62
CA ALA A 55 -19.76 -14.75 -23.85
C ALA A 55 -19.41 -14.65 -25.34
N ASN A 56 -19.56 -15.75 -26.09
CA ASN A 56 -19.27 -15.78 -27.52
C ASN A 56 -20.29 -14.98 -28.35
N GLY A 57 -21.57 -14.97 -27.93
CA GLY A 57 -22.64 -14.25 -28.60
C GLY A 57 -22.80 -12.80 -28.16
N SER A 58 -22.05 -12.37 -27.16
CA SER A 58 -22.22 -11.08 -26.50
C SER A 58 -23.65 -10.88 -26.01
N PHE A 59 -24.27 -11.93 -25.48
CA PHE A 59 -25.61 -11.86 -24.91
C PHE A 59 -25.53 -11.32 -23.48
N GLY A 60 -26.43 -10.39 -23.14
CA GLY A 60 -26.74 -10.08 -21.75
C GLY A 60 -27.50 -11.23 -21.08
N LYS A 61 -28.27 -10.93 -20.05
CA LYS A 61 -29.13 -11.94 -19.42
C LYS A 61 -30.09 -12.56 -20.44
N TYR A 62 -30.16 -13.88 -20.54
CA TYR A 62 -31.09 -14.61 -21.38
C TYR A 62 -31.73 -15.78 -20.62
N ASN A 63 -32.93 -16.17 -21.08
CA ASN A 63 -33.72 -17.20 -20.43
C ASN A 63 -33.71 -18.48 -21.26
N LEU A 64 -33.60 -19.60 -20.57
CA LEU A 64 -33.85 -20.95 -21.06
C LEU A 64 -35.10 -21.51 -20.41
N VAL A 65 -35.50 -22.75 -20.74
CA VAL A 65 -36.58 -23.40 -20.02
C VAL A 65 -36.16 -23.66 -18.59
N ASP A 66 -36.92 -23.14 -17.63
CA ASP A 66 -36.68 -23.28 -16.18
C ASP A 66 -35.30 -22.81 -15.69
N GLN A 67 -34.67 -21.89 -16.43
CA GLN A 67 -33.35 -21.37 -16.13
C GLN A 67 -33.16 -19.96 -16.69
N THR A 68 -32.35 -19.15 -16.03
CA THR A 68 -31.86 -17.87 -16.53
C THR A 68 -30.35 -17.78 -16.34
N GLU A 69 -29.67 -17.22 -17.33
CA GLU A 69 -28.21 -17.06 -17.32
C GLU A 69 -27.81 -15.63 -17.58
N ASP A 70 -26.77 -15.18 -16.88
CA ASP A 70 -26.17 -13.87 -17.06
C ASP A 70 -24.66 -13.98 -16.95
N ALA A 71 -23.98 -13.74 -18.07
CA ALA A 71 -22.51 -13.67 -18.15
C ALA A 71 -22.00 -12.21 -18.05
N PHE A 72 -22.85 -11.28 -17.65
CA PHE A 72 -22.56 -9.87 -17.45
C PHE A 72 -21.95 -9.16 -18.66
N MET A 73 -22.30 -9.60 -19.86
CA MET A 73 -21.85 -8.97 -21.11
C MET A 73 -22.39 -7.52 -21.22
N ASP A 74 -23.50 -7.24 -20.55
CA ASP A 74 -24.05 -5.91 -20.34
C ASP A 74 -24.64 -5.80 -18.91
N ALA A 75 -25.39 -4.73 -18.62
CA ALA A 75 -26.01 -4.51 -17.31
C ALA A 75 -27.51 -4.80 -17.29
N THR A 76 -28.10 -5.27 -18.40
CA THR A 76 -29.57 -5.38 -18.55
C THR A 76 -30.17 -6.47 -17.69
N GLY A 77 -29.40 -7.46 -17.25
CA GLY A 77 -29.82 -8.54 -16.35
C GLY A 77 -29.97 -8.13 -14.90
N ILE A 78 -29.44 -6.97 -14.50
CA ILE A 78 -29.36 -6.54 -13.11
C ILE A 78 -30.37 -5.46 -12.79
N ASP A 79 -31.04 -5.60 -11.64
CA ASP A 79 -31.90 -4.59 -11.05
C ASP A 79 -31.06 -3.60 -10.24
N ALA A 80 -30.64 -2.51 -10.87
CA ALA A 80 -29.84 -1.47 -10.23
C ALA A 80 -30.54 -0.81 -9.04
N SER A 81 -31.89 -0.84 -8.98
CA SER A 81 -32.63 -0.26 -7.87
C SER A 81 -32.63 -1.14 -6.61
N ALA A 82 -32.48 -2.45 -6.78
CA ALA A 82 -32.39 -3.44 -5.71
C ALA A 82 -30.95 -3.82 -5.37
N SER A 83 -29.99 -3.47 -6.23
CA SER A 83 -28.55 -3.70 -6.05
C SER A 83 -27.90 -2.53 -5.31
N THR A 84 -26.80 -2.78 -4.63
CA THR A 84 -26.05 -1.73 -3.91
C THR A 84 -24.56 -1.94 -4.03
N ASN A 85 -23.83 -0.83 -4.17
CA ASN A 85 -22.37 -0.79 -4.21
C ASN A 85 -21.74 -1.68 -5.31
N GLU A 86 -22.49 -1.98 -6.37
CA GLU A 86 -21.99 -2.77 -7.49
C GLU A 86 -21.42 -1.87 -8.59
N THR A 87 -20.32 -2.31 -9.16
CA THR A 87 -19.78 -1.75 -10.41
C THR A 87 -19.55 -2.87 -11.40
N ARG A 88 -20.18 -2.74 -12.60
CA ARG A 88 -19.86 -3.59 -13.73
C ARG A 88 -18.59 -3.11 -14.40
N ASN A 89 -17.62 -4.01 -14.59
CA ASN A 89 -16.39 -3.73 -15.29
C ASN A 89 -16.48 -4.08 -16.78
N ALA A 90 -15.75 -3.35 -17.63
CA ALA A 90 -15.68 -3.64 -19.07
C ALA A 90 -15.14 -5.05 -19.39
N ALA A 91 -14.48 -5.73 -18.46
CA ALA A 91 -14.07 -7.12 -18.56
C ALA A 91 -15.17 -8.12 -18.12
N ASN A 92 -16.43 -7.70 -18.11
CA ASN A 92 -17.63 -8.52 -17.88
C ASN A 92 -17.66 -9.20 -16.50
N TYR A 93 -17.43 -8.45 -15.45
CA TYR A 93 -17.65 -8.87 -14.07
C TYR A 93 -18.27 -7.76 -13.24
N TYR A 94 -18.89 -8.12 -12.11
CA TYR A 94 -19.28 -7.20 -11.06
C TYR A 94 -18.34 -7.30 -9.87
N SER A 95 -18.00 -6.16 -9.31
CA SER A 95 -17.28 -6.03 -8.03
C SER A 95 -17.91 -4.93 -7.17
N GLY A 96 -17.51 -4.87 -5.91
CA GLY A 96 -17.88 -3.76 -5.05
C GLY A 96 -17.31 -2.44 -5.54
N ASN A 97 -18.05 -1.35 -5.39
CA ASN A 97 -17.58 -0.01 -5.68
C ASN A 97 -16.28 0.27 -4.91
N THR A 98 -15.31 0.85 -5.58
CA THR A 98 -14.18 1.46 -4.88
C THR A 98 -14.62 2.85 -4.41
N THR A 99 -14.73 3.05 -3.10
CA THR A 99 -15.01 4.38 -2.57
C THR A 99 -13.78 5.25 -2.70
N THR A 100 -14.00 6.46 -3.19
CA THR A 100 -13.14 7.64 -3.24
C THR A 100 -11.65 7.39 -3.04
N THR A 101 -10.87 7.77 -4.03
CA THR A 101 -9.44 8.02 -3.84
C THR A 101 -9.27 8.93 -2.63
N PRO A 102 -8.62 8.49 -1.54
CA PRO A 102 -8.39 9.35 -0.40
C PRO A 102 -7.65 10.59 -0.87
N THR A 103 -8.15 11.75 -0.54
CA THR A 103 -7.44 12.99 -0.82
C THR A 103 -6.60 13.39 0.37
N ALA A 104 -5.43 13.95 0.11
CA ALA A 104 -4.65 14.63 1.10
C ALA A 104 -4.06 15.88 0.48
N SER A 105 -3.80 16.89 1.30
CA SER A 105 -3.26 18.16 0.86
C SER A 105 -2.13 18.62 1.76
N GLY A 106 -1.37 19.60 1.29
CA GLY A 106 -0.23 20.18 1.97
C GLY A 106 1.10 19.88 1.29
N GLY A 107 2.02 20.82 1.36
CA GLY A 107 3.30 20.74 0.67
C GLY A 107 3.19 20.80 -0.85
N THR A 108 4.28 20.50 -1.54
CA THR A 108 4.30 20.29 -2.99
C THR A 108 3.94 18.84 -3.27
N VAL A 109 2.88 18.62 -4.06
CA VAL A 109 2.36 17.28 -4.35
C VAL A 109 2.87 16.80 -5.71
N THR A 110 3.42 15.58 -5.75
CA THR A 110 3.84 14.87 -6.96
C THR A 110 3.41 13.42 -6.91
N THR A 111 3.44 12.72 -8.03
CA THR A 111 3.13 11.26 -8.10
C THR A 111 4.37 10.51 -8.55
N VAL A 112 4.68 9.41 -7.87
CA VAL A 112 5.78 8.50 -8.18
C VAL A 112 5.25 7.06 -8.16
N GLY A 113 5.06 6.47 -9.35
CA GLY A 113 4.38 5.18 -9.47
C GLY A 113 2.98 5.23 -8.83
N ASP A 114 2.70 4.29 -7.94
CA ASP A 114 1.43 4.18 -7.24
C ASP A 114 1.34 5.08 -5.98
N TYR A 115 2.31 5.98 -5.78
CA TYR A 115 2.39 6.80 -4.59
C TYR A 115 2.17 8.28 -4.87
N THR A 116 1.45 8.95 -3.98
CA THR A 116 1.39 10.41 -3.88
C THR A 116 2.42 10.87 -2.86
N ILE A 117 3.24 11.83 -3.26
CA ILE A 117 4.34 12.38 -2.47
C ILE A 117 4.02 13.82 -2.08
N HIS A 118 4.06 14.12 -0.81
CA HIS A 118 3.93 15.46 -0.27
C HIS A 118 5.30 15.93 0.23
N SER A 119 5.89 16.96 -0.41
CA SER A 119 7.20 17.50 -0.05
C SER A 119 7.03 18.87 0.61
N PHE A 120 7.47 19.01 1.85
CA PHE A 120 7.50 20.25 2.63
C PHE A 120 8.91 20.79 2.63
N LEU A 121 9.08 22.03 2.14
CA LEU A 121 10.39 22.60 1.82
C LEU A 121 10.83 23.72 2.77
N SER A 122 9.93 24.29 3.57
CA SER A 122 10.25 25.37 4.50
C SER A 122 9.15 25.64 5.51
N GLY A 123 9.53 26.19 6.66
CA GLY A 123 8.62 26.70 7.68
C GLY A 123 7.72 25.65 8.31
N THR A 124 6.66 26.14 8.97
CA THR A 124 5.62 25.27 9.53
C THR A 124 4.37 25.31 8.66
N SER A 125 3.83 24.15 8.34
CA SER A 125 2.66 23.98 7.48
C SER A 125 1.85 22.76 7.94
N SER A 126 0.75 22.49 7.27
CA SER A 126 -0.13 21.37 7.59
C SER A 126 -0.12 20.32 6.50
N TYR A 127 -0.13 19.05 6.88
CA TYR A 127 -0.56 17.93 6.09
C TYR A 127 -1.98 17.57 6.51
N ILE A 128 -2.93 17.65 5.58
CA ILE A 128 -4.34 17.31 5.83
C ILE A 128 -4.62 15.98 5.16
N ASN A 129 -5.09 15.01 5.92
CA ASN A 129 -5.41 13.65 5.48
C ASN A 129 -6.91 13.39 5.69
N ASP A 130 -7.66 13.15 4.61
CA ASP A 130 -9.11 12.96 4.69
C ASP A 130 -9.50 11.57 5.23
N THR A 131 -8.62 10.59 5.03
CA THR A 131 -8.88 9.21 5.41
C THR A 131 -7.67 8.64 6.15
N ALA A 132 -7.89 7.94 7.27
CA ALA A 132 -6.83 7.26 8.01
C ALA A 132 -6.06 6.31 7.09
N GLN A 133 -4.74 6.44 7.07
CA GLN A 133 -3.86 5.71 6.17
C GLN A 133 -2.46 5.61 6.74
N ASP A 134 -1.77 4.51 6.50
CA ASP A 134 -0.34 4.41 6.78
C ASP A 134 0.46 5.20 5.74
N ILE A 135 1.46 5.92 6.20
CA ILE A 135 2.37 6.73 5.38
C ILE A 135 3.83 6.38 5.68
N ASP A 136 4.69 6.48 4.67
CA ASP A 136 6.14 6.48 4.86
C ASP A 136 6.63 7.93 4.94
N VAL A 137 7.59 8.19 5.82
CA VAL A 137 8.03 9.55 6.09
C VAL A 137 9.56 9.63 6.11
N LEU A 138 10.09 10.62 5.37
CA LEU A 138 11.46 11.07 5.47
C LEU A 138 11.47 12.42 6.19
N VAL A 139 12.24 12.53 7.28
CA VAL A 139 12.45 13.76 8.03
C VAL A 139 13.94 14.11 8.00
N VAL A 140 14.30 15.20 7.34
CA VAL A 140 15.65 15.74 7.27
C VAL A 140 15.66 17.13 7.88
N ALA A 141 16.44 17.35 8.91
CA ALA A 141 16.60 18.61 9.59
C ALA A 141 17.49 19.59 8.82
N GLY A 142 17.54 20.85 9.22
CA GLY A 142 18.49 21.83 8.66
C GLY A 142 19.92 21.49 9.00
N GLY A 143 20.84 21.68 8.08
CA GLY A 143 22.28 21.56 8.31
C GLY A 143 22.83 22.74 9.08
N GLY A 144 23.90 22.54 9.85
CA GLY A 144 24.63 23.56 10.61
C GLY A 144 25.42 24.49 9.70
N GLY A 145 25.60 25.74 10.14
CA GLY A 145 26.52 26.68 9.50
C GLY A 145 27.98 26.35 9.82
N ALA A 146 28.90 26.68 8.95
CA ALA A 146 30.32 26.47 9.13
C ALA A 146 31.00 27.61 9.88
N GLY A 147 32.15 27.35 10.47
CA GLY A 147 32.96 28.31 11.19
C GLY A 147 33.79 29.22 10.28
N ALA A 148 34.00 30.46 10.72
CA ALA A 148 34.78 31.45 10.00
C ALA A 148 36.30 31.26 10.14
N GLY A 149 37.07 31.94 9.27
CA GLY A 149 38.51 31.85 9.23
C GLY A 149 38.91 30.44 8.79
N GLN A 150 39.87 29.85 9.50
CA GLN A 150 40.27 28.44 9.28
C GLN A 150 39.23 27.48 9.92
N GLY A 151 37.96 27.66 9.58
CA GLY A 151 36.82 27.06 10.25
C GLY A 151 36.55 25.63 9.86
N GLY A 152 35.87 24.93 10.75
CA GLY A 152 35.32 23.59 10.50
C GLY A 152 34.02 23.68 9.70
N GLY A 153 33.71 22.61 8.96
CA GLY A 153 32.45 22.48 8.24
C GLY A 153 31.27 22.27 9.18
N GLY A 154 30.09 22.75 8.81
CA GLY A 154 28.83 22.44 9.51
C GLY A 154 28.45 20.99 9.34
N GLY A 155 27.83 20.40 10.37
CA GLY A 155 27.25 19.07 10.29
C GLY A 155 26.00 19.05 9.42
N GLY A 156 25.73 17.94 8.72
CA GLY A 156 24.45 17.70 8.07
C GLY A 156 23.32 17.64 9.10
N GLY A 157 22.11 18.02 8.73
CA GLY A 157 20.92 17.86 9.56
C GLY A 157 20.69 16.38 9.84
N GLY A 158 20.09 16.05 10.98
CA GLY A 158 19.69 14.69 11.27
C GLY A 158 18.74 14.17 10.19
N MET A 159 18.88 12.91 9.78
CA MET A 159 18.02 12.25 8.83
C MET A 159 17.42 11.00 9.43
N ARG A 160 16.11 10.86 9.35
CA ARG A 160 15.39 9.68 9.82
C ARG A 160 14.30 9.31 8.82
N THR A 161 14.13 8.00 8.63
CA THR A 161 13.08 7.41 7.80
C THR A 161 12.16 6.57 8.68
N PHE A 162 10.88 6.69 8.45
CA PHE A 162 9.85 5.94 9.17
C PHE A 162 8.91 5.33 8.15
N SER A 163 8.56 4.06 8.32
CA SER A 163 7.64 3.35 7.43
C SER A 163 6.37 2.94 8.16
N ALA A 164 5.27 2.87 7.42
CA ALA A 164 3.97 2.45 7.91
C ALA A 164 3.51 3.19 9.18
N ILE A 165 3.70 4.53 9.19
CA ILE A 165 3.19 5.37 10.27
C ILE A 165 1.69 5.52 10.10
N ALA A 166 0.91 5.13 11.12
CA ALA A 166 -0.53 5.38 11.15
C ALA A 166 -0.79 6.90 11.21
N ALA A 167 -1.35 7.45 10.13
CA ALA A 167 -1.83 8.83 10.06
C ALA A 167 -3.37 8.83 10.07
N PRO A 168 -4.02 9.16 11.20
CA PRO A 168 -5.47 9.30 11.26
C PRO A 168 -5.97 10.35 10.28
N SER A 169 -7.28 10.36 9.99
CA SER A 169 -7.88 11.49 9.29
C SER A 169 -7.77 12.77 10.14
N GLY A 170 -7.49 13.88 9.48
CA GLY A 170 -7.35 15.16 10.15
C GLY A 170 -6.13 15.97 9.69
N THR A 171 -5.81 16.98 10.48
CA THR A 171 -4.71 17.92 10.21
C THR A 171 -3.51 17.59 11.09
N HIS A 172 -2.35 17.39 10.46
CA HIS A 172 -1.07 17.10 11.11
C HIS A 172 -0.11 18.26 10.86
N SER A 173 0.72 18.60 11.86
CA SER A 173 1.69 19.68 11.74
C SER A 173 3.01 19.19 11.20
N VAL A 174 3.56 19.92 10.22
CA VAL A 174 4.88 19.66 9.62
C VAL A 174 5.74 20.90 9.79
N THR A 175 6.88 20.78 10.43
CA THR A 175 7.88 21.84 10.55
C THR A 175 9.15 21.41 9.82
N VAL A 176 9.67 22.27 8.98
CA VAL A 176 10.94 22.06 8.27
C VAL A 176 12.02 22.94 8.90
N GLY A 177 13.11 22.30 9.31
CA GLY A 177 14.23 22.95 9.96
C GLY A 177 14.92 23.99 9.05
N ALA A 178 15.14 25.18 9.57
CA ALA A 178 15.88 26.21 8.89
C ALA A 178 17.38 25.87 8.81
N ALA A 179 18.06 26.44 7.83
CA ALA A 179 19.52 26.40 7.73
C ALA A 179 20.21 27.07 8.92
N GLY A 180 21.31 26.53 9.39
CA GLY A 180 22.20 27.18 10.34
C GLY A 180 22.93 28.35 9.70
N GLY A 181 23.08 29.45 10.44
CA GLY A 181 23.78 30.65 10.00
C GLY A 181 25.27 30.43 9.88
N LYS A 182 25.90 31.04 8.86
CA LYS A 182 27.35 31.00 8.67
C LYS A 182 28.11 31.80 9.75
N GLY A 183 29.28 31.36 10.09
CA GLY A 183 30.23 32.13 10.85
C GLY A 183 30.88 33.25 10.02
N THR A 184 31.09 34.40 10.65
CA THR A 184 31.84 35.53 10.11
C THR A 184 32.88 35.99 11.12
N ASN A 185 33.70 37.01 10.79
CA ASN A 185 34.64 37.58 11.73
C ASN A 185 33.93 38.17 12.96
N ALA A 186 32.67 38.59 12.84
CA ALA A 186 31.89 39.30 13.85
C ALA A 186 30.75 38.46 14.47
N THR A 187 30.32 37.39 13.82
CA THR A 187 29.20 36.58 14.27
C THR A 187 29.56 35.08 14.29
N PRO A 188 29.18 34.34 15.36
CA PRO A 188 29.36 32.92 15.42
C PRO A 188 28.44 32.21 14.41
N SER A 189 28.86 31.02 13.97
CA SER A 189 28.01 30.07 13.28
C SER A 189 26.92 29.51 14.21
N THR A 190 25.82 29.05 13.63
CA THR A 190 24.71 28.46 14.40
C THR A 190 24.32 27.06 13.90
N ASP A 191 23.68 26.32 14.78
CA ASP A 191 23.10 25.02 14.42
C ASP A 191 21.96 25.18 13.42
N GLY A 192 21.67 24.12 12.69
CA GLY A 192 20.45 23.98 11.93
C GLY A 192 19.22 23.82 12.82
N GLY A 193 18.05 24.10 12.29
CA GLY A 193 16.77 23.87 12.96
C GLY A 193 16.30 22.42 12.87
N ASP A 194 15.51 21.99 13.83
CA ASP A 194 14.86 20.66 13.80
C ASP A 194 13.76 20.58 12.74
N SER A 195 13.61 19.41 12.11
CA SER A 195 12.42 19.08 11.33
C SER A 195 11.53 18.12 12.08
N VAL A 196 10.22 18.35 12.01
CA VAL A 196 9.24 17.63 12.81
C VAL A 196 7.98 17.32 12.00
N LEU A 197 7.51 16.07 12.08
CA LEU A 197 6.14 15.71 11.78
C LEU A 197 5.43 15.38 13.10
N ALA A 198 4.42 16.16 13.47
CA ALA A 198 3.56 15.89 14.62
C ALA A 198 2.21 15.33 14.12
N VAL A 199 2.00 14.03 14.30
CA VAL A 199 0.75 13.36 13.91
C VAL A 199 -0.28 13.59 15.02
N THR A 200 -1.33 14.32 14.71
CA THR A 200 -2.45 14.55 15.65
C THR A 200 -3.11 13.24 16.02
N GLY A 201 -3.22 12.95 17.31
CA GLY A 201 -3.73 11.65 17.80
C GLY A 201 -2.73 10.51 17.69
N GLY A 202 -1.46 10.79 17.30
CA GLY A 202 -0.38 9.82 17.14
C GLY A 202 0.94 10.30 17.73
N SER A 203 2.03 9.85 17.15
CA SER A 203 3.40 10.16 17.60
C SER A 203 3.97 11.40 16.91
N THR A 204 5.04 11.96 17.51
CA THR A 204 5.85 13.01 16.90
C THR A 204 7.17 12.42 16.41
N TYR A 205 7.56 12.77 15.20
CA TYR A 205 8.74 12.29 14.50
C TYR A 205 9.68 13.45 14.25
N THR A 206 10.81 13.47 14.94
CA THR A 206 11.77 14.58 14.94
C THR A 206 13.12 14.12 14.41
N SER A 207 13.75 14.95 13.58
CA SER A 207 15.18 14.91 13.28
C SER A 207 15.80 16.23 13.75
N ASN A 208 16.95 16.15 14.41
CA ASN A 208 17.58 17.31 15.02
C ASN A 208 18.52 18.02 14.05
N GLY A 209 18.63 19.33 14.18
CA GLY A 209 19.51 20.15 13.37
C GLY A 209 20.96 19.70 13.40
N GLY A 210 21.69 19.94 12.34
CA GLY A 210 23.14 19.72 12.28
C GLY A 210 23.90 20.71 13.15
N GLY A 211 24.95 20.25 13.84
CA GLY A 211 25.80 21.10 14.66
C GLY A 211 26.63 22.08 13.84
N PHE A 212 26.84 23.28 14.33
CA PHE A 212 27.69 24.28 13.68
C PHE A 212 29.17 23.85 13.66
N GLY A 213 29.92 24.32 12.66
CA GLY A 213 31.38 24.17 12.59
C GLY A 213 32.10 25.19 13.45
N GLY A 214 33.18 24.77 14.09
CA GLY A 214 34.02 25.64 14.93
C GLY A 214 34.76 26.71 14.11
N SER A 215 34.90 27.92 14.67
CA SER A 215 35.65 29.03 14.06
C SER A 215 37.11 29.02 14.48
N TYR A 216 37.98 29.73 13.75
CA TYR A 216 39.33 30.03 14.23
C TYR A 216 39.26 30.93 15.49
N ASN A 217 40.07 30.62 16.49
CA ASN A 217 39.92 31.22 17.83
C ASN A 217 40.14 32.75 17.96
N THR A 218 40.50 33.41 16.90
CA THR A 218 40.55 34.89 16.84
C THR A 218 39.25 35.51 16.25
N TYR A 219 38.36 34.69 15.80
CA TYR A 219 37.05 35.08 15.25
C TYR A 219 35.93 34.81 16.26
N ALA A 220 34.75 35.31 15.98
CA ALA A 220 33.59 35.08 16.85
C ALA A 220 33.18 33.61 16.87
N GLY A 221 32.90 33.07 18.03
CA GLY A 221 32.41 31.72 18.27
C GLY A 221 33.46 30.76 18.84
N PRO A 222 33.03 29.56 19.26
CA PRO A 222 33.92 28.52 19.76
C PRO A 222 34.73 27.88 18.63
N ASN A 223 35.91 27.36 18.94
CA ASN A 223 36.74 26.63 17.97
C ASN A 223 36.34 25.15 17.80
N SER A 224 35.62 24.60 18.75
CA SER A 224 35.05 23.26 18.61
C SER A 224 33.73 23.27 17.85
N GLY A 225 33.49 22.28 17.04
CA GLY A 225 32.22 22.02 16.40
C GLY A 225 31.16 21.61 17.43
N ASN A 226 29.89 21.97 17.21
CA ASN A 226 28.78 21.59 18.07
C ASN A 226 28.21 20.21 17.73
N SER A 227 27.63 19.60 18.76
CA SER A 227 26.89 18.34 18.57
C SER A 227 25.52 18.63 17.93
N GLY A 228 24.99 17.65 17.22
CA GLY A 228 23.67 17.77 16.58
C GLY A 228 23.19 16.48 15.95
N GLY A 229 22.22 16.55 15.06
CA GLY A 229 21.80 15.42 14.24
C GLY A 229 23.01 14.78 13.59
N SER A 230 23.82 15.56 12.86
CA SER A 230 25.25 15.27 12.63
C SER A 230 26.10 16.38 13.26
N GLY A 231 27.28 16.04 13.71
CA GLY A 231 28.17 16.98 14.42
C GLY A 231 28.93 17.89 13.47
N GLY A 232 29.19 19.14 13.90
CA GLY A 232 30.06 20.07 13.18
C GLY A 232 31.54 19.74 13.33
N GLY A 233 32.37 20.10 12.34
CA GLY A 233 33.82 19.96 12.38
C GLY A 233 34.49 20.99 13.30
N GLY A 234 35.64 20.68 13.87
CA GLY A 234 36.44 21.63 14.66
C GLY A 234 37.11 22.68 13.79
N GLY A 235 37.21 23.90 14.26
CA GLY A 235 38.02 24.96 13.67
C GLY A 235 39.47 24.90 14.13
N SER A 236 40.41 25.44 13.34
CA SER A 236 41.78 25.53 13.77
C SER A 236 42.00 26.55 14.88
N GLY A 237 42.98 26.32 15.73
CA GLY A 237 43.29 27.23 16.79
C GLY A 237 44.77 27.38 16.98
N HIS A 238 45.23 28.62 17.22
CA HIS A 238 46.61 28.95 17.46
C HIS A 238 47.15 28.31 18.73
N VAL A 239 46.29 28.07 19.73
CA VAL A 239 46.63 27.58 21.07
C VAL A 239 46.06 26.17 21.32
N SER A 240 44.96 25.85 20.72
CA SER A 240 44.25 24.57 20.94
C SER A 240 43.41 24.20 19.70
N PRO A 241 43.63 23.05 19.12
CA PRO A 241 42.81 22.56 17.99
C PRO A 241 41.38 22.28 18.46
N GLY A 242 40.42 22.63 17.62
CA GLY A 242 38.99 22.39 17.90
C GLY A 242 38.62 20.91 17.79
N ALA A 243 37.82 20.44 18.73
CA ALA A 243 37.22 19.12 18.64
C ALA A 243 36.05 19.13 17.65
N GLY A 244 35.79 17.99 17.02
CA GLY A 244 34.53 17.79 16.28
C GLY A 244 33.36 17.53 17.23
N GLY A 245 32.17 17.98 16.83
CA GLY A 245 30.91 17.74 17.55
C GLY A 245 30.45 16.28 17.41
N ALA A 246 29.74 15.80 18.41
CA ALA A 246 29.10 14.47 18.33
C ALA A 246 27.90 14.50 17.41
N GLY A 247 27.74 13.47 16.60
CA GLY A 247 26.50 13.20 15.85
C GLY A 247 25.50 12.43 16.68
N ASN A 248 24.33 12.19 16.14
CA ASN A 248 23.22 11.49 16.79
C ASN A 248 22.91 12.05 18.18
N THR A 249 22.81 13.37 18.26
CA THR A 249 22.54 14.08 19.51
C THR A 249 21.27 14.93 19.36
N PRO A 250 20.23 14.69 20.18
CA PRO A 250 20.11 13.59 21.13
C PRO A 250 20.14 12.21 20.46
N SER A 251 20.54 11.19 21.22
CA SER A 251 20.66 9.83 20.69
C SER A 251 19.32 9.26 20.21
N THR A 252 19.30 8.72 19.00
CA THR A 252 18.13 8.06 18.42
C THR A 252 18.51 6.67 17.88
N SER A 253 17.52 5.79 17.72
CA SER A 253 17.67 4.51 17.06
C SER A 253 16.60 4.40 15.96
N PRO A 254 16.99 4.15 14.68
CA PRO A 254 18.34 4.21 14.16
C PRO A 254 18.98 5.60 14.34
N SER A 255 20.34 5.65 14.19
CA SER A 255 21.09 6.90 14.28
C SER A 255 20.63 7.90 13.23
N GLN A 256 20.51 9.18 13.61
CA GLN A 256 20.13 10.27 12.70
C GLN A 256 21.33 10.95 12.01
N GLY A 257 22.56 10.65 12.41
CA GLY A 257 23.77 11.23 11.82
C GLY A 257 25.04 10.83 12.51
N ALA A 258 26.18 11.28 11.99
CA ALA A 258 27.51 10.94 12.43
C ALA A 258 28.30 12.15 12.95
N SER A 259 29.41 11.91 13.65
CA SER A 259 30.23 12.95 14.25
C SER A 259 31.02 13.77 13.24
N GLY A 260 31.25 15.03 13.53
CA GLY A 260 32.23 15.86 12.85
C GLY A 260 33.66 15.49 13.26
N ALA A 261 34.62 15.87 12.44
CA ALA A 261 36.02 15.65 12.72
C ALA A 261 36.65 16.78 13.52
N GLY A 262 37.54 16.43 14.45
CA GLY A 262 38.43 17.38 15.10
C GLY A 262 39.61 17.79 14.20
N VAL A 263 40.42 18.72 14.67
CA VAL A 263 41.61 19.22 14.00
C VAL A 263 42.86 18.68 14.69
N THR A 264 43.86 18.25 13.94
CA THR A 264 45.15 17.78 14.46
C THR A 264 46.26 18.80 14.28
N TYR A 265 46.10 19.81 13.43
CA TYR A 265 47.06 20.86 13.12
C TYR A 265 46.44 22.27 13.15
N SER A 266 47.24 23.26 13.46
CA SER A 266 46.86 24.63 13.70
C SER A 266 46.32 25.43 12.49
N GLU A 267 46.32 24.87 11.29
CA GLU A 267 46.02 25.61 10.06
C GLU A 267 44.85 25.08 9.22
N MET A 268 44.14 24.02 9.66
CA MET A 268 43.08 23.40 8.90
C MET A 268 41.87 23.10 9.76
N GLY A 269 40.66 23.30 9.20
CA GLY A 269 39.41 22.94 9.84
C GLY A 269 39.03 21.47 9.60
N GLY A 270 38.34 20.85 10.49
CA GLY A 270 37.74 19.52 10.35
C GLY A 270 36.47 19.54 9.50
N GLY A 271 36.20 18.46 8.76
CA GLY A 271 34.92 18.27 8.05
C GLY A 271 33.77 18.02 9.01
N GLY A 272 32.57 18.51 8.68
CA GLY A 272 31.31 18.18 9.39
C GLY A 272 30.90 16.74 9.12
N GLY A 273 30.22 16.09 10.07
CA GLY A 273 29.61 14.77 9.89
C GLY A 273 28.42 14.84 8.94
N GLY A 274 28.17 13.78 8.17
CA GLY A 274 26.98 13.59 7.36
C GLY A 274 26.01 12.62 8.03
N GLY A 275 24.83 12.42 7.42
CA GLY A 275 23.82 11.47 7.89
C GLY A 275 24.31 10.02 7.94
N GLY A 276 25.17 9.65 6.98
CA GLY A 276 25.72 8.30 6.85
C GLY A 276 27.19 8.15 7.25
N ALA A 277 27.98 9.23 7.25
CA ALA A 277 29.41 9.16 7.48
C ALA A 277 29.96 10.32 8.34
N SER A 278 30.97 10.03 9.13
CA SER A 278 31.70 11.03 9.88
C SER A 278 32.52 11.95 8.97
N GLY A 279 32.70 13.20 9.39
CA GLY A 279 33.61 14.14 8.72
C GLY A 279 35.07 13.66 8.77
N VAL A 280 35.87 14.13 7.82
CA VAL A 280 37.29 13.78 7.72
C VAL A 280 38.14 14.85 8.40
N ALA A 281 39.11 14.40 9.19
CA ALA A 281 40.05 15.28 9.89
C ALA A 281 41.02 15.97 8.92
N GLY A 282 41.26 17.27 9.14
CA GLY A 282 42.21 18.06 8.35
C GLY A 282 43.65 17.93 8.85
N ALA A 283 44.35 16.86 8.56
CA ALA A 283 45.76 16.72 8.92
C ALA A 283 46.73 16.70 7.69
N THR A 284 46.60 15.73 6.85
CA THR A 284 47.39 15.57 5.63
C THR A 284 46.44 15.24 4.46
N ASN A 285 45.20 14.99 4.76
CA ASN A 285 44.13 14.67 3.83
C ASN A 285 43.10 15.79 3.82
N PRO A 286 42.43 15.97 2.70
CA PRO A 286 41.39 16.97 2.59
C PRO A 286 40.29 16.78 3.67
N ALA A 287 40.00 17.84 4.38
CA ALA A 287 38.90 17.91 5.38
C ALA A 287 37.53 17.87 4.67
N HIS A 288 37.22 16.78 4.01
CA HIS A 288 35.95 16.58 3.34
C HIS A 288 34.79 16.44 4.38
N GLY A 289 33.63 16.90 3.99
CA GLY A 289 32.40 16.61 4.72
C GLY A 289 32.04 15.11 4.60
N GLY A 290 31.43 14.57 5.64
CA GLY A 290 30.88 13.22 5.62
C GLY A 290 29.70 13.09 4.67
N ASP A 291 29.61 11.97 3.96
CA ASP A 291 28.47 11.71 3.08
C ASP A 291 27.17 11.50 3.87
N GLY A 292 26.09 11.93 3.28
CA GLY A 292 24.73 11.71 3.77
C GLY A 292 24.21 10.31 3.49
N THR A 293 22.93 10.14 3.66
CA THR A 293 22.21 8.87 3.44
C THR A 293 21.25 9.01 2.26
N GLN A 294 21.06 7.94 1.52
CA GLN A 294 20.14 7.87 0.37
C GLN A 294 18.72 7.61 0.83
N ASN A 295 17.76 8.16 0.07
CA ASN A 295 16.33 7.87 0.18
C ASN A 295 15.65 8.13 -1.16
N ASP A 296 14.70 7.28 -1.53
CA ASP A 296 13.97 7.31 -2.80
C ASP A 296 12.55 7.90 -2.71
N PHE A 297 12.04 8.22 -1.51
CA PHE A 297 10.62 8.58 -1.31
C PHE A 297 10.15 9.75 -2.15
N ARG A 298 11.03 10.74 -2.36
CA ARG A 298 10.66 11.97 -3.07
C ARG A 298 10.57 11.79 -4.59
N THR A 299 11.46 10.98 -5.17
CA THR A 299 11.66 10.94 -6.64
C THR A 299 11.49 9.57 -7.26
N GLY A 300 11.38 8.52 -6.44
CA GLY A 300 11.42 7.12 -6.89
C GLY A 300 12.83 6.63 -7.25
N SER A 301 13.84 7.46 -7.03
CA SER A 301 15.26 7.12 -7.21
C SER A 301 16.05 7.63 -6.03
N ASP A 302 17.14 6.96 -5.70
CA ASP A 302 17.99 7.31 -4.59
C ASP A 302 18.59 8.72 -4.72
N VAL A 303 18.31 9.56 -3.73
CA VAL A 303 18.86 10.90 -3.56
C VAL A 303 19.56 10.97 -2.22
N TYR A 304 20.77 11.50 -2.19
CA TYR A 304 21.50 11.74 -0.93
C TYR A 304 20.93 12.96 -0.21
N TYR A 305 20.81 12.88 1.12
CA TYR A 305 20.42 13.94 2.05
C TYR A 305 21.41 14.01 3.20
N SER A 306 21.46 15.15 3.90
CA SER A 306 22.21 15.32 5.13
C SER A 306 23.75 15.16 4.95
N GLY A 307 24.32 15.64 3.85
CA GLY A 307 25.77 15.68 3.68
C GLY A 307 26.43 16.73 4.58
N GLY A 308 27.57 16.42 5.21
CA GLY A 308 28.35 17.38 6.00
C GLY A 308 29.12 18.37 5.14
N GLY A 309 29.33 19.59 5.64
CA GLY A 309 30.19 20.58 4.99
C GLY A 309 31.67 20.23 5.08
N SER A 310 32.48 20.68 4.11
CA SER A 310 33.93 20.56 4.19
C SER A 310 34.50 21.50 5.28
N GLY A 311 35.57 21.11 5.93
CA GLY A 311 36.43 22.05 6.66
C GLY A 311 37.34 22.86 5.71
N ARG A 312 38.04 23.85 6.27
CA ARG A 312 39.11 24.58 5.52
C ARG A 312 40.26 23.67 5.21
N GLY A 313 40.77 23.73 4.00
CA GLY A 313 42.01 23.07 3.58
C GLY A 313 42.89 24.01 2.72
N ALA A 314 44.12 23.59 2.40
CA ALA A 314 45.02 24.34 1.55
C ALA A 314 44.56 24.48 0.07
N SER A 315 43.60 23.66 -0.33
CA SER A 315 42.90 23.70 -1.64
C SER A 315 41.42 23.67 -1.43
N ALA A 316 40.60 23.97 -2.44
CA ALA A 316 39.14 23.79 -2.42
C ALA A 316 38.79 22.36 -2.03
N ARG A 317 37.82 22.21 -1.10
CA ARG A 317 37.36 20.93 -0.57
C ARG A 317 35.88 20.73 -0.90
N SER A 318 35.51 19.51 -1.08
CA SER A 318 34.13 19.15 -1.31
C SER A 318 33.39 18.83 0.01
N GLY A 319 32.16 19.27 0.09
CA GLY A 319 31.23 18.72 1.08
C GLY A 319 30.86 17.29 0.74
N GLY A 320 30.24 16.60 1.68
CA GLY A 320 29.71 15.25 1.49
C GLY A 320 28.52 15.22 0.53
N ALA A 321 28.33 14.06 -0.11
CA ALA A 321 27.12 13.79 -0.88
C ALA A 321 25.87 14.03 -0.03
N GLY A 322 24.80 14.60 -0.59
CA GLY A 322 23.62 15.00 0.17
C GLY A 322 23.61 16.49 0.51
N GLY A 323 24.29 17.29 -0.31
CA GLY A 323 24.20 18.75 -0.29
C GLY A 323 25.16 19.47 0.63
N GLY A 324 26.21 18.77 1.14
CA GLY A 324 27.25 19.44 1.91
C GLY A 324 27.96 20.53 1.10
N GLY A 325 28.19 21.72 1.70
CA GLY A 325 28.93 22.83 1.08
C GLY A 325 30.42 22.54 1.00
N GLY A 326 31.04 22.80 -0.16
CA GLY A 326 32.48 22.92 -0.30
C GLY A 326 33.00 24.15 0.44
N THR A 327 34.32 24.33 0.52
CA THR A 327 34.96 25.48 1.17
C THR A 327 34.26 26.80 0.82
N THR A 328 33.81 27.54 1.84
CA THR A 328 33.05 28.82 1.77
C THR A 328 31.65 28.71 1.14
N GLN A 329 31.27 27.55 0.67
CA GLN A 329 29.96 27.36 0.00
C GLN A 329 28.87 27.01 1.00
N ASN A 330 27.65 27.46 0.72
CA ASN A 330 26.49 27.05 1.49
C ASN A 330 26.14 25.59 1.23
N GLY A 331 25.56 24.95 2.22
CA GLY A 331 24.83 23.72 2.05
C GLY A 331 23.65 23.87 1.11
N THR A 332 23.32 22.83 0.38
CA THR A 332 22.19 22.84 -0.56
C THR A 332 20.86 22.93 0.19
N THR A 333 19.98 23.81 -0.26
CA THR A 333 18.62 23.94 0.30
C THR A 333 17.81 22.66 0.10
N ASN A 334 16.93 22.36 1.06
CA ASN A 334 16.05 21.17 1.02
C ASN A 334 16.79 19.82 0.96
N SER A 335 18.02 19.81 1.46
CA SER A 335 18.82 18.58 1.60
C SER A 335 19.34 18.33 3.02
N GLY A 336 19.28 19.34 3.88
CA GLY A 336 19.90 19.29 5.19
C GLY A 336 21.43 19.35 5.15
N GLY A 337 22.04 19.82 4.06
CA GLY A 337 23.51 19.87 3.93
C GLY A 337 24.17 20.88 4.86
N GLY A 338 25.31 20.51 5.48
CA GLY A 338 26.12 21.43 6.28
C GLY A 338 26.87 22.46 5.42
N GLY A 339 27.17 23.66 5.97
CA GLY A 339 27.95 24.70 5.29
C GLY A 339 29.45 24.39 5.25
N GLY A 340 30.15 24.88 4.24
CA GLY A 340 31.62 24.73 4.11
C GLY A 340 32.42 25.77 4.88
N GLY A 341 33.50 25.34 5.56
CA GLY A 341 34.37 26.16 6.40
C GLY A 341 34.98 27.35 5.68
N GLY A 342 35.12 28.45 6.40
CA GLY A 342 35.73 29.69 5.90
C GLY A 342 37.23 29.56 5.70
N THR A 343 37.80 30.37 4.77
CA THR A 343 39.25 30.55 4.63
C THR A 343 39.70 31.75 5.46
N HIS A 344 41.04 32.00 5.50
CA HIS A 344 41.66 33.00 6.40
C HIS A 344 40.97 34.40 6.35
N ASP A 345 40.49 34.85 5.19
CA ASP A 345 39.92 36.16 4.99
C ASP A 345 38.49 36.14 4.49
N HIS A 346 37.83 35.00 4.54
CA HIS A 346 36.48 34.83 4.00
C HIS A 346 35.52 34.23 5.01
N ASP A 347 34.28 34.68 4.94
CA ASP A 347 33.16 34.08 5.64
C ASP A 347 32.97 32.60 5.28
N ALA A 348 32.41 31.87 6.18
CA ALA A 348 32.01 30.47 5.97
C ALA A 348 30.72 30.35 5.14
N GLY A 349 30.36 29.12 4.79
CA GLY A 349 29.05 28.79 4.23
C GLY A 349 27.98 28.62 5.30
N ALA A 350 26.77 29.03 5.02
CA ALA A 350 25.57 28.67 5.81
C ALA A 350 25.21 27.19 5.56
N GLY A 351 24.46 26.57 6.46
CA GLY A 351 23.82 25.30 6.21
C GLY A 351 22.75 25.36 5.11
N GLY A 352 22.25 24.23 4.66
CA GLY A 352 21.04 24.09 3.84
C GLY A 352 19.82 23.82 4.71
N SER A 353 18.64 24.27 4.28
CA SER A 353 17.39 23.89 4.95
C SER A 353 17.13 22.40 4.87
N GLY A 354 16.35 21.89 5.84
CA GLY A 354 15.83 20.52 5.81
C GLY A 354 14.73 20.30 4.79
N ILE A 355 14.13 19.13 4.86
CA ILE A 355 12.94 18.72 4.10
C ILE A 355 12.16 17.66 4.89
N VAL A 356 10.83 17.68 4.75
CA VAL A 356 9.98 16.58 5.20
C VAL A 356 9.22 16.04 3.98
N VAL A 357 9.27 14.73 3.77
CA VAL A 357 8.58 14.06 2.66
C VAL A 357 7.67 13.00 3.23
N LEU A 358 6.38 13.07 2.86
CA LEU A 358 5.40 12.05 3.17
C LEU A 358 5.03 11.32 1.89
N LYS A 359 5.15 9.99 1.91
CA LYS A 359 4.82 9.10 0.80
C LYS A 359 3.63 8.25 1.21
N ARG A 360 2.57 8.31 0.43
CA ARG A 360 1.35 7.52 0.67
C ARG A 360 0.90 6.83 -0.60
N ILE A 361 0.14 5.73 -0.47
CA ILE A 361 -0.49 5.09 -1.63
C ILE A 361 -1.54 6.05 -2.23
N THR A 362 -1.51 6.24 -3.54
CA THR A 362 -2.43 7.14 -4.27
C THR A 362 -3.84 6.57 -4.34
N THR A 363 -3.95 5.27 -4.58
CA THR A 363 -5.22 4.54 -4.68
C THR A 363 -5.42 3.68 -3.44
N PHE A 364 -5.95 4.28 -2.41
CA PHE A 364 -6.46 3.56 -1.24
C PHE A 364 -7.98 3.49 -1.38
N GLY A 365 -8.48 2.67 -2.32
CA GLY A 365 -9.90 2.40 -2.41
C GLY A 365 -10.28 1.32 -1.39
N SER A 366 -11.21 1.56 -0.48
CA SER A 366 -11.88 0.44 0.15
C SER A 366 -12.83 -0.17 -0.86
N VAL A 367 -12.67 -1.45 -1.16
CA VAL A 367 -13.68 -2.19 -1.94
C VAL A 367 -14.89 -2.38 -1.04
N GLN A 368 -16.04 -1.88 -1.47
CA GLN A 368 -17.28 -2.02 -0.71
C GLN A 368 -17.87 -3.42 -0.87
N ASN A 369 -18.63 -3.86 0.13
CA ASN A 369 -19.46 -5.05 0.00
C ASN A 369 -20.55 -4.77 -1.05
N LEU A 370 -20.62 -5.60 -2.11
CA LEU A 370 -21.67 -5.49 -3.10
C LEU A 370 -22.90 -6.31 -2.71
N THR A 371 -24.06 -5.87 -3.12
CA THR A 371 -25.27 -6.68 -3.26
C THR A 371 -25.71 -6.59 -4.72
N LEU A 372 -25.74 -7.72 -5.43
CA LEU A 372 -26.12 -7.83 -6.83
C LEU A 372 -27.44 -8.57 -6.93
N VAL A 373 -28.46 -7.95 -7.47
CA VAL A 373 -29.82 -8.54 -7.60
C VAL A 373 -30.21 -8.58 -9.06
N SER A 374 -30.68 -9.75 -9.54
CA SER A 374 -31.13 -9.87 -10.93
C SER A 374 -32.50 -9.24 -11.14
N ASN A 375 -32.79 -8.82 -12.37
CA ASN A 375 -34.17 -8.64 -12.82
C ASN A 375 -34.96 -9.96 -12.73
N ALA A 376 -36.27 -9.89 -12.45
CA ALA A 376 -37.10 -11.07 -12.37
C ALA A 376 -37.20 -11.80 -13.72
N THR A 377 -37.19 -13.12 -13.68
CA THR A 377 -37.57 -14.00 -14.79
C THR A 377 -38.82 -14.74 -14.42
N THR A 378 -39.79 -14.78 -15.35
CA THR A 378 -41.06 -15.48 -15.10
C THR A 378 -40.90 -16.97 -15.42
N ALA A 379 -41.07 -17.83 -14.42
CA ALA A 379 -41.14 -19.27 -14.60
C ALA A 379 -42.48 -19.68 -15.21
N GLU A 380 -42.50 -20.73 -16.05
CA GLU A 380 -43.73 -21.23 -16.67
C GLU A 380 -44.65 -21.89 -15.65
N ALA A 381 -44.11 -22.50 -14.62
CA ALA A 381 -44.83 -23.10 -13.51
C ALA A 381 -44.33 -22.56 -12.16
N THR A 382 -45.09 -22.82 -11.11
CA THR A 382 -44.70 -22.43 -9.75
C THR A 382 -43.46 -23.21 -9.32
N ALA A 383 -42.36 -22.50 -9.17
CA ALA A 383 -41.09 -23.06 -8.70
C ALA A 383 -41.16 -23.33 -7.19
N THR A 384 -40.68 -24.50 -6.80
CA THR A 384 -40.56 -24.95 -5.41
C THR A 384 -39.13 -25.14 -4.95
N LYS A 385 -38.19 -25.21 -5.92
CA LYS A 385 -36.75 -25.33 -5.68
C LYS A 385 -35.97 -24.37 -6.58
N GLY A 386 -34.75 -24.10 -6.18
CA GLY A 386 -33.79 -23.33 -6.94
C GLY A 386 -32.41 -23.95 -6.94
N ASP A 387 -31.72 -23.77 -8.04
CA ASP A 387 -30.34 -24.21 -8.30
C ASP A 387 -29.54 -22.99 -8.75
N ILE A 388 -28.33 -22.80 -8.22
CA ILE A 388 -27.43 -21.75 -8.66
C ILE A 388 -26.08 -22.31 -9.04
N VAL A 389 -25.55 -21.88 -10.19
CA VAL A 389 -24.16 -22.07 -10.59
C VAL A 389 -23.59 -20.69 -10.87
N MET A 390 -22.41 -20.41 -10.33
CA MET A 390 -21.78 -19.11 -10.55
C MET A 390 -20.27 -19.24 -10.64
N THR A 391 -19.66 -18.25 -11.31
CA THR A 391 -18.21 -18.15 -11.39
C THR A 391 -17.73 -16.85 -10.75
N TYR A 392 -16.60 -16.92 -10.04
CA TYR A 392 -15.97 -15.77 -9.41
C TYR A 392 -14.46 -15.85 -9.43
N THR A 393 -13.78 -14.73 -9.23
CA THR A 393 -12.33 -14.66 -9.01
C THR A 393 -12.01 -13.90 -7.74
N ASN A 394 -10.87 -14.25 -7.13
CA ASN A 394 -10.24 -13.44 -6.08
C ASN A 394 -9.26 -12.47 -6.75
N ALA A 395 -9.64 -11.20 -6.88
CA ALA A 395 -8.75 -10.16 -7.41
C ALA A 395 -7.69 -9.76 -6.37
N ALA A 396 -8.06 -9.84 -5.08
CA ALA A 396 -7.15 -9.71 -3.95
C ALA A 396 -7.61 -10.65 -2.83
N GLY A 397 -6.67 -11.22 -2.08
CA GLY A 397 -6.95 -12.13 -0.98
C GLY A 397 -7.69 -13.40 -1.43
N THR A 398 -8.43 -14.00 -0.52
CA THR A 398 -9.25 -15.20 -0.78
C THR A 398 -10.59 -15.07 -0.10
N ALA A 399 -11.69 -15.24 -0.85
CA ALA A 399 -13.04 -15.26 -0.30
C ALA A 399 -13.33 -16.61 0.36
N THR A 400 -13.92 -16.58 1.56
CA THR A 400 -14.49 -17.75 2.21
C THR A 400 -15.94 -17.88 1.80
N LEU A 401 -16.31 -19.00 1.15
CA LEU A 401 -17.68 -19.26 0.71
C LEU A 401 -18.63 -19.26 1.92
N ASN A 402 -19.84 -18.79 1.68
CA ASN A 402 -20.92 -18.66 2.65
C ASN A 402 -20.61 -17.70 3.83
N THR A 403 -19.47 -17.00 3.76
CA THR A 403 -19.05 -15.97 4.72
C THR A 403 -18.72 -14.66 4.00
N ASP A 404 -17.81 -14.71 3.01
CA ASP A 404 -17.39 -13.53 2.23
C ASP A 404 -18.12 -13.45 0.88
N LEU A 405 -18.63 -14.59 0.38
CA LEU A 405 -19.44 -14.72 -0.82
C LEU A 405 -20.66 -15.57 -0.51
N THR A 406 -21.86 -15.00 -0.67
CA THR A 406 -23.13 -15.68 -0.41
C THR A 406 -24.06 -15.54 -1.61
N ALA A 407 -24.95 -16.52 -1.76
CA ALA A 407 -26.00 -16.53 -2.78
C ALA A 407 -27.37 -16.80 -2.16
N GLU A 408 -28.39 -16.20 -2.73
CA GLU A 408 -29.80 -16.38 -2.36
C GLU A 408 -30.65 -16.38 -3.61
N PHE A 409 -31.78 -17.06 -3.59
CA PHE A 409 -32.80 -16.93 -4.63
C PHE A 409 -34.16 -16.58 -4.05
N SER A 410 -35.03 -16.06 -4.89
CA SER A 410 -36.42 -15.75 -4.59
C SER A 410 -37.30 -16.25 -5.73
N ALA A 411 -38.41 -16.86 -5.42
CA ALA A 411 -39.46 -17.23 -6.39
C ALA A 411 -40.63 -16.25 -6.40
N ASN A 412 -40.64 -15.22 -5.53
CA ASN A 412 -41.72 -14.25 -5.38
C ASN A 412 -41.26 -12.80 -5.55
N ASN A 413 -40.41 -12.56 -6.58
CA ASN A 413 -39.91 -11.23 -6.98
C ASN A 413 -39.09 -10.51 -5.88
N GLY A 414 -38.38 -11.24 -5.05
CA GLY A 414 -37.49 -10.65 -4.03
C GLY A 414 -38.20 -10.25 -2.74
N THR A 415 -39.47 -10.64 -2.55
CA THR A 415 -40.19 -10.43 -1.27
C THR A 415 -39.59 -11.30 -0.17
N ASP A 416 -39.36 -12.57 -0.46
CA ASP A 416 -38.65 -13.50 0.42
C ASP A 416 -37.41 -14.06 -0.29
N TRP A 417 -36.33 -14.25 0.48
CA TRP A 417 -35.07 -14.78 -0.02
C TRP A 417 -34.69 -16.07 0.69
N THR A 418 -34.32 -17.07 -0.09
CA THR A 418 -33.85 -18.37 0.40
C THR A 418 -32.35 -18.45 0.22
N SER A 419 -31.62 -18.67 1.32
CA SER A 419 -30.15 -18.81 1.29
C SER A 419 -29.74 -20.11 0.62
N MET A 420 -28.69 -20.03 -0.17
CA MET A 420 -28.08 -21.15 -0.92
C MET A 420 -26.68 -21.43 -0.39
N THR A 421 -26.43 -22.62 0.10
CA THR A 421 -25.12 -23.01 0.60
C THR A 421 -24.21 -23.37 -0.59
N LEU A 422 -23.30 -22.48 -0.93
CA LEU A 422 -22.36 -22.66 -2.04
C LEU A 422 -21.31 -23.70 -1.73
N VAL A 423 -21.05 -24.59 -2.69
CA VAL A 423 -20.03 -25.64 -2.66
C VAL A 423 -19.10 -25.47 -3.87
N VAL A 424 -17.79 -25.64 -3.68
CA VAL A 424 -16.82 -25.57 -4.79
C VAL A 424 -17.01 -26.78 -5.71
N GLN A 425 -17.16 -26.52 -7.01
CA GLN A 425 -17.23 -27.53 -8.06
C GLN A 425 -15.90 -27.67 -8.81
N GLY A 426 -15.05 -26.64 -8.78
CA GLY A 426 -13.78 -26.64 -9.49
C GLY A 426 -13.35 -25.24 -9.91
N ASN A 427 -12.61 -25.18 -11.01
CA ASN A 427 -12.21 -23.93 -11.65
C ASN A 427 -12.05 -24.11 -13.17
N THR A 428 -11.93 -23.00 -13.90
CA THR A 428 -11.84 -23.00 -15.36
C THR A 428 -10.51 -23.47 -15.94
N GLY A 429 -9.51 -23.82 -15.10
CA GLY A 429 -8.22 -24.36 -15.56
C GLY A 429 -7.32 -23.36 -16.31
N SER A 430 -7.63 -22.05 -16.29
CA SER A 430 -6.81 -20.99 -16.90
C SER A 430 -5.69 -20.51 -15.97
N ALA A 431 -4.76 -19.70 -16.49
CA ALA A 431 -3.70 -19.07 -15.69
C ALA A 431 -4.25 -18.12 -14.60
N SER A 432 -5.44 -17.57 -14.82
CA SER A 432 -6.23 -16.82 -13.83
C SER A 432 -7.58 -17.52 -13.68
N PRO A 433 -7.67 -18.59 -12.89
CA PRO A 433 -8.84 -19.44 -12.86
C PRO A 433 -10.05 -18.71 -12.27
N HIS A 434 -11.20 -18.85 -12.93
CA HIS A 434 -12.49 -18.57 -12.29
C HIS A 434 -12.87 -19.79 -11.46
N PHE A 435 -13.19 -19.58 -10.20
CA PHE A 435 -13.75 -20.62 -9.35
C PHE A 435 -15.20 -20.87 -9.73
N ILE A 436 -15.59 -22.12 -9.81
CA ILE A 436 -16.95 -22.56 -10.08
C ILE A 436 -17.55 -23.00 -8.75
N VAL A 437 -18.68 -22.44 -8.39
CA VAL A 437 -19.43 -22.79 -7.18
C VAL A 437 -20.90 -22.97 -7.51
N ALA A 438 -21.54 -23.90 -6.80
CA ALA A 438 -22.94 -24.23 -7.01
C ALA A 438 -23.68 -24.54 -5.71
N ALA A 439 -25.00 -24.43 -5.76
CA ALA A 439 -25.91 -25.00 -4.76
C ALA A 439 -27.15 -25.52 -5.50
N HIS A 440 -27.50 -26.78 -5.25
CA HIS A 440 -28.55 -27.49 -5.99
C HIS A 440 -29.70 -27.90 -5.10
N ASN A 441 -30.89 -28.06 -5.71
CA ASN A 441 -32.09 -28.59 -5.09
C ASN A 441 -32.54 -27.87 -3.78
N VAL A 442 -32.26 -26.58 -3.69
CA VAL A 442 -32.60 -25.79 -2.50
C VAL A 442 -34.10 -25.49 -2.50
N THR A 443 -34.81 -25.98 -1.49
CA THR A 443 -36.26 -25.76 -1.36
C THR A 443 -36.55 -24.28 -1.11
N ALA A 444 -37.44 -23.69 -1.88
CA ALA A 444 -37.88 -22.30 -1.73
C ALA A 444 -38.63 -22.10 -0.39
N GLY A 445 -38.27 -21.05 0.34
CA GLY A 445 -39.02 -20.65 1.53
C GLY A 445 -40.48 -20.23 1.18
N THR A 446 -40.62 -19.56 0.04
CA THR A 446 -41.90 -19.21 -0.58
C THR A 446 -41.84 -19.58 -2.05
N SER A 447 -42.74 -20.43 -2.51
CA SER A 447 -42.87 -20.81 -3.93
C SER A 447 -43.53 -19.71 -4.77
N GLY A 448 -43.25 -19.68 -6.06
CA GLY A 448 -43.78 -18.65 -6.96
C GLY A 448 -43.24 -18.77 -8.38
N THR A 449 -43.56 -17.79 -9.22
CA THR A 449 -43.15 -17.77 -10.63
C THR A 449 -42.23 -16.60 -10.99
N ALA A 450 -41.90 -15.72 -10.06
CA ALA A 450 -41.04 -14.56 -10.33
C ALA A 450 -39.62 -14.79 -9.73
N MET A 451 -38.75 -15.41 -10.53
CA MET A 451 -37.46 -15.90 -10.12
C MET A 451 -36.40 -14.79 -10.16
N ARG A 452 -35.65 -14.67 -9.07
CA ARG A 452 -34.52 -13.73 -8.93
C ARG A 452 -33.39 -14.36 -8.16
N TYR A 453 -32.14 -14.02 -8.48
CA TYR A 453 -30.98 -14.29 -7.60
C TYR A 453 -30.51 -13.02 -6.90
N ARG A 454 -29.84 -13.20 -5.79
CA ARG A 454 -29.11 -12.16 -5.06
C ARG A 454 -27.77 -12.69 -4.61
N ILE A 455 -26.70 -12.05 -5.07
CA ILE A 455 -25.31 -12.39 -4.70
C ILE A 455 -24.79 -11.26 -3.82
N LYS A 456 -24.11 -11.61 -2.72
CA LYS A 456 -23.48 -10.62 -1.85
C LYS A 456 -22.02 -10.95 -1.67
N THR A 457 -21.15 -9.95 -1.76
CA THR A 457 -19.79 -10.03 -1.23
C THR A 457 -19.76 -9.32 0.12
N LEU A 458 -19.04 -9.89 1.08
CA LEU A 458 -18.92 -9.41 2.46
C LEU A 458 -17.45 -9.31 2.84
N ASN A 459 -17.13 -8.51 3.87
CA ASN A 459 -15.76 -8.33 4.38
C ASN A 459 -14.76 -7.89 3.30
N GLN A 460 -15.23 -7.15 2.29
CA GLN A 460 -14.39 -6.67 1.21
C GLN A 460 -13.47 -5.55 1.69
N THR A 461 -12.22 -5.56 1.23
CA THR A 461 -11.18 -4.56 1.51
C THR A 461 -10.25 -4.47 0.32
N VAL A 462 -9.28 -3.56 0.31
CA VAL A 462 -8.24 -3.51 -0.73
C VAL A 462 -7.39 -4.79 -0.79
N SER A 463 -7.27 -5.52 0.32
CA SER A 463 -6.57 -6.81 0.40
C SER A 463 -7.49 -8.02 0.22
N LYS A 464 -8.80 -7.81 0.02
CA LYS A 464 -9.79 -8.85 -0.23
C LYS A 464 -10.85 -8.33 -1.20
N GLU A 465 -10.73 -8.64 -2.49
CA GLU A 465 -11.67 -8.27 -3.53
C GLU A 465 -12.18 -9.52 -4.26
N THR A 466 -13.49 -9.71 -4.25
CA THR A 466 -14.18 -10.79 -4.97
C THR A 466 -14.91 -10.21 -6.18
N ARG A 467 -14.73 -10.82 -7.35
CA ARG A 467 -15.34 -10.44 -8.64
C ARG A 467 -16.24 -11.55 -9.13
N ILE A 468 -17.47 -11.23 -9.49
CA ILE A 468 -18.48 -12.17 -9.99
C ILE A 468 -18.53 -12.08 -11.51
N GLN A 469 -18.29 -13.19 -12.25
CA GLN A 469 -18.21 -13.18 -13.71
C GLN A 469 -19.48 -13.68 -14.39
N ALA A 470 -20.19 -14.64 -13.80
CA ALA A 470 -21.41 -15.17 -14.38
C ALA A 470 -22.27 -15.84 -13.30
N VAL A 471 -23.57 -15.85 -13.52
CA VAL A 471 -24.57 -16.52 -12.67
C VAL A 471 -25.60 -17.21 -13.53
N SER A 472 -25.91 -18.48 -13.23
CA SER A 472 -27.05 -19.23 -13.72
C SER A 472 -27.97 -19.52 -12.55
N LEU A 473 -29.26 -19.24 -12.68
CA LEU A 473 -30.31 -19.63 -11.75
C LEU A 473 -31.29 -20.56 -12.45
N GLY A 474 -31.32 -21.83 -12.03
CA GLY A 474 -32.31 -22.82 -12.42
C GLY A 474 -33.41 -22.95 -11.37
N TRP A 475 -34.55 -23.58 -11.75
CA TRP A 475 -35.66 -23.84 -10.84
C TRP A 475 -36.51 -25.01 -11.26
N SER A 476 -37.24 -25.60 -10.29
CA SER A 476 -38.16 -26.71 -10.52
C SER A 476 -39.38 -26.68 -9.57
#